data_e82d7577b780a7f8a31e033773fceb45
#
_entry.id   e82d7577b780a7f8a31e033773fceb45
#
_cell.length_a   1.000
_cell.length_b   1.000
_cell.length_c   1.000
_cell.angle_alpha   90.00
_cell.angle_beta   90.00
_cell.angle_gamma   90.00
#
_symmetry.space_group_name_H-M   'P 1'
#
loop_
_entity.id
_entity.type
_entity.pdbx_description
1 polymer ?
#
loop_
_entity_poly.entity_id
_entity_poly.type
_entity_poly.pdbx_seq_one_letter_code
_entity_poly.pdbx_strand_id
1 'polypeptide(L)'
;MERLKTILEEQLNEQLSQIIISNPRRAALAQKVKIRPVLLKDVLNFQVTEYKGKQVFHENIEKEHAIGYITEQMEQFFGQMVLESTTKTVNVLVSKKGTVTIKQKTQKKEVKQKELSHNRKKRYILEEGVAVPFLVDLGVQTKEGKIVNSRYDKFRQINRFLEFIQDVVEDLPKGRELTIIDFGCGKSYLTFAMYHYLKVMKGFDIRVIGLDLKEDVIAYCNELKEKYGYEKMTFTTGDVASYTGVNAVDMVVTLHACDTATDYALEKAVKWGASVILSVPCCQHELNYQMKNQELEAVFKYGLLKERIAALVTDGLRAEMLEQCGYDTQVLEFIDMEHTPKNILIRGVKRSKERQVNFEKFDNCCKALGVKPTIGSLLKE
;
A
#
# COMPACT_ATOMS: atom_id res chain seq x y z
N MET A 1 -31.72 -26.73 18.62
CA MET A 1 -31.79 -25.39 17.96
C MET A 1 -32.27 -24.26 18.87
N GLU A 2 -33.19 -24.48 19.81
CA GLU A 2 -33.67 -23.40 20.71
C GLU A 2 -32.54 -22.64 21.44
N ARG A 3 -31.59 -23.38 22.03
CA ARG A 3 -30.40 -22.74 22.67
C ARG A 3 -29.59 -21.88 21.71
N LEU A 4 -29.54 -22.22 20.41
CA LEU A 4 -28.88 -21.39 19.40
C LEU A 4 -29.66 -20.09 19.16
N LYS A 5 -31.00 -20.15 19.07
CA LYS A 5 -31.85 -18.97 18.91
C LYS A 5 -31.66 -17.98 20.05
N THR A 6 -31.69 -18.46 21.31
CA THR A 6 -31.45 -17.61 22.49
C THR A 6 -30.10 -16.89 22.42
N ILE A 7 -29.03 -17.59 21.99
CA ILE A 7 -27.71 -16.98 21.83
C ILE A 7 -27.72 -15.94 20.71
N LEU A 8 -28.41 -16.20 19.60
CA LEU A 8 -28.53 -15.23 18.49
C LEU A 8 -29.33 -14.00 18.91
N GLU A 9 -30.41 -14.14 19.65
CA GLU A 9 -31.18 -13.01 20.22
C GLU A 9 -30.33 -12.12 21.09
N GLU A 10 -29.42 -12.68 21.92
CA GLU A 10 -28.50 -11.94 22.77
C GLU A 10 -27.36 -11.28 21.98
N GLN A 11 -26.81 -11.97 20.98
CA GLN A 11 -25.55 -11.59 20.34
C GLN A 11 -25.71 -10.82 19.02
N LEU A 12 -26.90 -10.83 18.38
CA LEU A 12 -27.20 -10.01 17.22
C LEU A 12 -27.51 -8.59 17.62
N ASN A 13 -26.44 -7.84 17.90
CA ASN A 13 -26.45 -6.43 18.30
C ASN A 13 -25.17 -5.74 17.75
N GLU A 14 -24.96 -4.48 18.12
CA GLU A 14 -23.81 -3.67 17.69
C GLU A 14 -22.46 -4.24 18.13
N GLN A 15 -22.41 -5.08 19.15
CA GLN A 15 -21.19 -5.72 19.65
C GLN A 15 -20.79 -6.96 18.84
N LEU A 16 -21.62 -7.40 17.90
CA LEU A 16 -21.29 -8.48 16.99
C LEU A 16 -20.17 -8.05 16.04
N SER A 17 -19.09 -8.83 15.95
CA SER A 17 -18.04 -8.62 14.96
C SER A 17 -18.37 -9.31 13.65
N GLN A 18 -18.71 -10.59 13.71
CA GLN A 18 -19.12 -11.38 12.54
C GLN A 18 -19.69 -12.76 12.97
N ILE A 19 -20.45 -13.36 12.06
CA ILE A 19 -20.78 -14.78 12.08
C ILE A 19 -20.25 -15.42 10.80
N ILE A 20 -19.61 -16.56 10.92
CA ILE A 20 -19.14 -17.37 9.80
C ILE A 20 -19.82 -18.73 9.88
N ILE A 21 -20.58 -19.08 8.85
CA ILE A 21 -21.23 -20.38 8.68
C ILE A 21 -20.47 -21.12 7.58
N SER A 22 -20.04 -22.33 7.86
CA SER A 22 -19.16 -23.14 7.02
C SER A 22 -19.42 -24.62 7.17
N ASN A 23 -18.67 -25.46 6.45
CA ASN A 23 -18.83 -26.91 6.42
C ASN A 23 -20.21 -27.32 5.88
N PRO A 24 -20.50 -27.09 4.55
CA PRO A 24 -21.77 -27.43 3.94
C PRO A 24 -22.01 -28.94 3.97
N ARG A 25 -23.20 -29.36 4.37
CA ARG A 25 -23.62 -30.77 4.47
C ARG A 25 -24.28 -31.27 3.18
N ARG A 26 -24.73 -30.38 2.27
CA ARG A 26 -25.32 -30.66 0.95
C ARG A 26 -24.71 -29.74 -0.10
N ALA A 27 -24.40 -30.30 -1.27
CA ALA A 27 -23.65 -29.62 -2.32
C ALA A 27 -24.38 -28.47 -3.06
N ALA A 28 -25.68 -28.27 -2.79
CA ALA A 28 -26.51 -27.39 -3.64
C ALA A 28 -26.51 -25.91 -3.23
N LEU A 29 -25.76 -25.52 -2.22
CA LEU A 29 -25.85 -24.18 -1.62
C LEU A 29 -24.50 -23.48 -1.54
N ALA A 30 -24.47 -22.32 -0.89
CA ALA A 30 -23.25 -21.58 -0.66
C ALA A 30 -22.18 -22.42 0.04
N GLN A 31 -20.93 -22.25 -0.33
CA GLN A 31 -19.78 -22.90 0.32
C GLN A 31 -19.54 -22.32 1.71
N LYS A 32 -19.92 -21.06 1.91
CA LYS A 32 -19.73 -20.29 3.13
C LYS A 32 -20.73 -19.15 3.18
N VAL A 33 -21.20 -18.82 4.38
CA VAL A 33 -21.98 -17.61 4.64
C VAL A 33 -21.26 -16.77 5.67
N LYS A 34 -21.17 -15.47 5.45
CA LYS A 34 -20.65 -14.50 6.40
C LYS A 34 -21.72 -13.47 6.72
N ILE A 35 -21.90 -13.16 8.01
CA ILE A 35 -22.88 -12.19 8.48
C ILE A 35 -22.17 -11.18 9.36
N ARG A 36 -22.46 -9.89 9.17
CA ARG A 36 -21.92 -8.81 9.98
C ARG A 36 -22.98 -7.74 10.25
N PRO A 37 -22.92 -7.05 11.38
CA PRO A 37 -23.78 -5.91 11.62
C PRO A 37 -23.41 -4.74 10.68
N VAL A 38 -24.41 -4.01 10.21
CA VAL A 38 -24.30 -2.80 9.40
C VAL A 38 -25.37 -1.80 9.82
N LEU A 39 -25.05 -0.51 9.83
CA LEU A 39 -26.02 0.56 10.02
C LEU A 39 -26.51 1.05 8.65
N LEU A 40 -27.80 0.95 8.40
CA LEU A 40 -28.46 1.50 7.22
C LEU A 40 -29.44 2.59 7.67
N LYS A 41 -29.16 3.85 7.31
CA LYS A 41 -29.96 4.99 7.76
C LYS A 41 -30.21 4.98 9.28
N ASP A 42 -29.15 4.76 10.05
CA ASP A 42 -29.14 4.65 11.52
C ASP A 42 -29.93 3.47 12.11
N VAL A 43 -30.41 2.54 11.28
CA VAL A 43 -31.06 1.29 11.71
C VAL A 43 -30.07 0.14 11.62
N LEU A 44 -29.94 -0.63 12.71
CA LEU A 44 -29.07 -1.83 12.75
C LEU A 44 -29.68 -2.94 11.91
N ASN A 45 -28.95 -3.35 10.89
CA ASN A 45 -29.23 -4.47 10.01
C ASN A 45 -28.07 -5.46 10.02
N PHE A 46 -28.26 -6.63 9.43
CA PHE A 46 -27.25 -7.67 9.30
C PHE A 46 -27.01 -7.98 7.83
N GLN A 47 -25.81 -7.68 7.36
CA GLN A 47 -25.41 -8.00 5.98
C GLN A 47 -25.04 -9.46 5.91
N VAL A 48 -25.81 -10.23 5.18
CA VAL A 48 -25.54 -11.62 4.79
C VAL A 48 -24.74 -11.61 3.49
N THR A 49 -23.65 -12.36 3.49
CA THR A 49 -22.79 -12.55 2.30
C THR A 49 -22.68 -14.03 2.03
N GLU A 50 -23.25 -14.49 0.92
CA GLU A 50 -23.21 -15.89 0.48
C GLU A 50 -22.16 -16.09 -0.61
N TYR A 51 -21.29 -17.08 -0.45
CA TYR A 51 -20.26 -17.47 -1.42
C TYR A 51 -20.73 -18.72 -2.19
N LYS A 52 -21.11 -18.55 -3.47
CA LYS A 52 -21.62 -19.62 -4.35
C LYS A 52 -20.68 -19.77 -5.55
N GLY A 53 -19.76 -20.73 -5.51
CA GLY A 53 -18.75 -20.91 -6.54
C GLY A 53 -17.84 -19.68 -6.66
N LYS A 54 -17.86 -19.02 -7.83
CA LYS A 54 -17.12 -17.77 -8.10
C LYS A 54 -17.94 -16.50 -7.85
N GLN A 55 -19.21 -16.63 -7.46
CA GLN A 55 -20.12 -15.52 -7.25
C GLN A 55 -20.32 -15.24 -5.76
N VAL A 56 -20.55 -13.96 -5.43
CA VAL A 56 -20.82 -13.50 -4.07
C VAL A 56 -22.11 -12.70 -4.09
N PHE A 57 -23.05 -13.07 -3.24
CA PHE A 57 -24.35 -12.42 -3.10
C PHE A 57 -24.42 -11.71 -1.76
N HIS A 58 -25.01 -10.51 -1.75
CA HIS A 58 -25.18 -9.71 -0.55
C HIS A 58 -26.65 -9.34 -0.34
N GLU A 59 -27.09 -9.48 0.89
CA GLU A 59 -28.41 -9.06 1.32
C GLU A 59 -28.32 -8.40 2.71
N ASN A 60 -29.12 -7.38 2.95
CA ASN A 60 -29.21 -6.76 4.28
C ASN A 60 -30.58 -7.09 4.87
N ILE A 61 -30.59 -7.71 6.03
CA ILE A 61 -31.79 -8.20 6.70
C ILE A 61 -31.85 -7.69 8.14
N GLU A 62 -33.06 -7.57 8.65
CA GLU A 62 -33.34 -7.20 10.03
C GLU A 62 -33.00 -8.34 11.01
N LYS A 63 -32.93 -8.06 12.29
CA LYS A 63 -32.50 -8.98 13.34
C LYS A 63 -33.34 -10.28 13.36
N GLU A 64 -34.66 -10.17 13.34
CA GLU A 64 -35.59 -11.29 13.40
C GLU A 64 -35.39 -12.23 12.19
N HIS A 65 -35.27 -11.65 11.01
CA HIS A 65 -34.98 -12.41 9.79
C HIS A 65 -33.58 -13.04 9.83
N ALA A 66 -32.58 -12.38 10.39
CA ALA A 66 -31.23 -12.93 10.55
C ALA A 66 -31.23 -14.14 11.50
N ILE A 67 -31.97 -14.10 12.60
CA ILE A 67 -32.10 -15.25 13.51
C ILE A 67 -32.74 -16.43 12.78
N GLY A 68 -33.84 -16.20 12.04
CA GLY A 68 -34.51 -17.22 11.25
C GLY A 68 -33.58 -17.84 10.21
N TYR A 69 -32.95 -16.99 9.41
CA TYR A 69 -32.00 -17.39 8.36
C TYR A 69 -30.84 -18.23 8.92
N ILE A 70 -30.15 -17.76 9.98
CA ILE A 70 -29.01 -18.46 10.57
C ILE A 70 -29.45 -19.82 11.13
N THR A 71 -30.60 -19.86 11.77
CA THR A 71 -31.12 -21.11 12.33
C THR A 71 -31.43 -22.14 11.25
N GLU A 72 -32.09 -21.73 10.17
CA GLU A 72 -32.38 -22.56 9.02
C GLU A 72 -31.09 -23.07 8.34
N GLN A 73 -30.12 -22.19 8.09
CA GLN A 73 -28.84 -22.57 7.50
C GLN A 73 -28.12 -23.64 8.35
N MET A 74 -28.09 -23.50 9.67
CA MET A 74 -27.46 -24.46 10.58
C MET A 74 -28.24 -25.75 10.70
N GLU A 75 -29.56 -25.71 10.65
CA GLU A 75 -30.42 -26.89 10.75
C GLU A 75 -30.34 -27.76 9.49
N GLN A 76 -30.43 -27.12 8.32
CA GLN A 76 -30.60 -27.85 7.07
C GLN A 76 -29.29 -28.06 6.30
N PHE A 77 -28.39 -27.07 6.27
CA PHE A 77 -27.38 -26.97 5.23
C PHE A 77 -25.93 -27.00 5.73
N PHE A 78 -25.63 -26.51 6.93
CA PHE A 78 -24.25 -26.36 7.40
C PHE A 78 -23.97 -27.12 8.68
N GLY A 79 -22.71 -27.52 8.84
CA GLY A 79 -22.23 -28.28 10.01
C GLY A 79 -21.49 -27.45 11.04
N GLN A 80 -21.13 -26.19 10.73
CA GLN A 80 -20.32 -25.36 11.61
C GLN A 80 -20.70 -23.90 11.54
N MET A 81 -20.76 -23.23 12.69
CA MET A 81 -20.87 -21.78 12.80
C MET A 81 -19.87 -21.28 13.86
N VAL A 82 -19.24 -20.15 13.56
CA VAL A 82 -18.43 -19.38 14.51
C VAL A 82 -19.03 -17.98 14.60
N LEU A 83 -19.45 -17.58 15.80
CA LEU A 83 -19.91 -16.23 16.12
C LEU A 83 -18.83 -15.55 16.96
N GLU A 84 -18.41 -14.38 16.54
CA GLU A 84 -17.46 -13.53 17.23
C GLU A 84 -18.11 -12.20 17.61
N SER A 85 -18.09 -11.87 18.88
CA SER A 85 -18.50 -10.56 19.40
C SER A 85 -17.36 -9.93 20.19
N THR A 86 -17.50 -8.68 20.60
CA THR A 86 -16.51 -7.98 21.44
C THR A 86 -16.28 -8.68 22.79
N THR A 87 -17.24 -9.47 23.25
CA THR A 87 -17.23 -10.11 24.58
C THR A 87 -17.07 -11.63 24.55
N LYS A 88 -17.54 -12.30 23.49
CA LYS A 88 -17.61 -13.76 23.42
C LYS A 88 -17.25 -14.29 22.03
N THR A 89 -16.74 -15.54 22.00
CA THR A 89 -16.72 -16.37 20.81
C THR A 89 -17.58 -17.60 21.05
N VAL A 90 -18.51 -17.87 20.13
CA VAL A 90 -19.41 -19.03 20.17
C VAL A 90 -19.13 -19.92 18.98
N ASN A 91 -18.81 -21.19 19.26
CA ASN A 91 -18.63 -22.21 18.24
C ASN A 91 -19.81 -23.19 18.30
N VAL A 92 -20.48 -23.36 17.18
CA VAL A 92 -21.61 -24.30 17.04
C VAL A 92 -21.25 -25.36 16.01
N LEU A 93 -21.38 -26.59 16.38
CA LEU A 93 -21.20 -27.74 15.52
C LEU A 93 -22.51 -28.55 15.45
N VAL A 94 -22.88 -28.91 14.24
CA VAL A 94 -24.07 -29.76 13.99
C VAL A 94 -23.59 -31.05 13.32
N SER A 95 -23.78 -32.16 14.01
CA SER A 95 -23.39 -33.49 13.52
C SER A 95 -24.28 -33.94 12.34
N LYS A 96 -23.84 -34.97 11.60
CA LYS A 96 -24.65 -35.59 10.54
C LYS A 96 -26.00 -36.14 11.03
N LYS A 97 -26.12 -36.45 12.33
CA LYS A 97 -27.34 -36.93 13.00
C LYS A 97 -28.21 -35.77 13.55
N GLY A 98 -27.83 -34.49 13.30
CA GLY A 98 -28.57 -33.31 13.77
C GLY A 98 -28.26 -32.89 15.22
N THR A 99 -27.31 -33.56 15.91
CA THR A 99 -26.93 -33.18 17.29
C THR A 99 -26.17 -31.85 17.26
N VAL A 100 -26.63 -30.87 18.03
CA VAL A 100 -26.05 -29.54 18.15
C VAL A 100 -25.15 -29.45 19.38
N THR A 101 -23.89 -29.12 19.17
CA THR A 101 -22.91 -28.84 20.23
C THR A 101 -22.52 -27.38 20.21
N ILE A 102 -22.65 -26.69 21.35
CA ILE A 102 -22.35 -25.27 21.51
C ILE A 102 -21.26 -25.09 22.55
N LYS A 103 -20.13 -24.48 22.14
CA LYS A 103 -19.04 -24.09 23.04
C LYS A 103 -18.91 -22.55 23.03
N GLN A 104 -18.88 -21.96 24.23
CA GLN A 104 -18.71 -20.51 24.41
C GLN A 104 -17.40 -20.23 25.14
N LYS A 105 -16.69 -19.20 24.71
CA LYS A 105 -15.48 -18.70 25.35
C LYS A 105 -15.57 -17.18 25.50
N THR A 106 -15.41 -16.69 26.72
CA THR A 106 -15.31 -15.24 26.97
C THR A 106 -13.98 -14.71 26.48
N GLN A 107 -13.97 -13.59 25.79
CA GLN A 107 -12.74 -12.94 25.35
C GLN A 107 -12.18 -12.06 26.45
N LYS A 108 -10.89 -12.25 26.79
CA LYS A 108 -10.17 -11.47 27.81
C LYS A 108 -9.52 -10.19 27.25
N LYS A 109 -9.54 -9.96 25.92
CA LYS A 109 -9.02 -8.75 25.28
C LYS A 109 -10.17 -8.00 24.64
N GLU A 110 -10.23 -6.68 24.88
CA GLU A 110 -11.12 -5.79 24.11
C GLU A 110 -10.79 -5.91 22.62
N VAL A 111 -11.68 -6.52 21.88
CA VAL A 111 -11.63 -6.50 20.42
C VAL A 111 -12.13 -5.12 20.00
N LYS A 112 -11.29 -4.34 19.33
CA LYS A 112 -11.70 -3.04 18.77
C LYS A 112 -12.99 -3.23 17.97
N GLN A 113 -14.03 -2.51 18.35
CA GLN A 113 -15.31 -2.49 17.66
C GLN A 113 -15.07 -2.12 16.19
N LYS A 114 -15.46 -2.98 15.27
CA LYS A 114 -15.37 -2.66 13.82
C LYS A 114 -16.44 -1.62 13.51
N GLU A 115 -16.08 -0.61 12.73
CA GLU A 115 -17.04 0.40 12.26
C GLU A 115 -18.23 -0.28 11.57
N LEU A 116 -19.43 0.03 12.06
CA LEU A 116 -20.71 -0.52 11.58
C LEU A 116 -21.21 0.17 10.30
N SER A 117 -20.53 1.22 9.83
CA SER A 117 -20.96 1.94 8.63
C SER A 117 -20.96 1.03 7.42
N HIS A 118 -22.04 1.04 6.64
CA HIS A 118 -22.19 0.25 5.42
C HIS A 118 -21.15 0.64 4.37
N ASN A 119 -20.86 1.93 4.24
CA ASN A 119 -19.76 2.47 3.44
C ASN A 119 -18.55 2.68 4.35
N ARG A 120 -17.59 1.76 4.31
CA ARG A 120 -16.28 2.01 4.90
C ARG A 120 -15.66 3.20 4.18
N LYS A 121 -15.75 4.38 4.77
CA LYS A 121 -14.89 5.49 4.34
C LYS A 121 -13.46 5.08 4.65
N LYS A 122 -12.63 5.00 3.62
CA LYS A 122 -11.19 4.80 3.80
C LYS A 122 -10.69 5.97 4.67
N ARG A 123 -10.06 5.67 5.82
CA ARG A 123 -9.39 6.71 6.61
C ARG A 123 -8.12 7.08 5.88
N TYR A 124 -8.07 8.29 5.40
CA TYR A 124 -6.89 8.86 4.78
C TYR A 124 -5.97 9.47 5.83
N ILE A 125 -4.66 9.50 5.56
CA ILE A 125 -3.67 10.16 6.44
C ILE A 125 -3.92 11.67 6.46
N LEU A 126 -4.15 12.27 5.29
CA LEU A 126 -4.67 13.63 5.17
C LEU A 126 -6.19 13.52 5.16
N GLU A 127 -6.83 14.00 6.22
CA GLU A 127 -8.28 13.83 6.41
C GLU A 127 -9.08 14.85 5.57
N GLU A 128 -10.27 14.44 5.13
CA GLU A 128 -11.26 15.38 4.59
C GLU A 128 -11.77 16.31 5.69
N GLY A 129 -11.99 17.58 5.36
CA GLY A 129 -12.47 18.59 6.31
C GLY A 129 -11.35 19.34 7.04
N VAL A 130 -10.10 18.91 6.92
CA VAL A 130 -8.93 19.63 7.42
C VAL A 130 -8.18 20.24 6.24
N ALA A 131 -8.16 21.56 6.13
CA ALA A 131 -7.48 22.23 5.02
C ALA A 131 -5.97 22.15 5.18
N VAL A 132 -5.30 21.64 4.14
CA VAL A 132 -3.84 21.57 4.05
C VAL A 132 -3.38 22.55 2.98
N PRO A 133 -2.50 23.54 3.30
CA PRO A 133 -2.19 24.65 2.39
C PRO A 133 -1.76 24.22 0.99
N PHE A 134 -0.86 23.25 0.87
CA PHE A 134 -0.39 22.79 -0.43
C PHE A 134 -1.47 22.04 -1.23
N LEU A 135 -2.44 21.37 -0.59
CA LEU A 135 -3.56 20.73 -1.28
C LEU A 135 -4.57 21.77 -1.81
N VAL A 136 -4.74 22.87 -1.09
CA VAL A 136 -5.57 24.02 -1.54
C VAL A 136 -4.97 24.65 -2.77
N ASP A 137 -3.68 24.96 -2.76
CA ASP A 137 -2.98 25.56 -3.91
C ASP A 137 -2.92 24.63 -5.14
N LEU A 138 -2.87 23.32 -4.91
CA LEU A 138 -2.98 22.32 -5.98
C LEU A 138 -4.41 22.19 -6.54
N GLY A 139 -5.39 22.85 -5.95
CA GLY A 139 -6.80 22.71 -6.29
C GLY A 139 -7.36 21.32 -5.97
N VAL A 140 -6.72 20.58 -5.07
CA VAL A 140 -7.18 19.27 -4.60
C VAL A 140 -8.17 19.41 -3.45
N GLN A 141 -7.99 20.46 -2.62
CA GLN A 141 -8.93 20.84 -1.56
C GLN A 141 -9.46 22.25 -1.77
N THR A 142 -10.65 22.53 -1.22
CA THR A 142 -11.13 23.89 -1.00
C THR A 142 -10.50 24.47 0.27
N LYS A 143 -10.68 25.79 0.50
CA LYS A 143 -10.21 26.45 1.74
C LYS A 143 -10.88 25.90 3.01
N GLU A 144 -12.05 25.29 2.87
CA GLU A 144 -12.80 24.64 3.94
C GLU A 144 -12.40 23.15 4.13
N GLY A 145 -11.38 22.68 3.39
CA GLY A 145 -10.88 21.32 3.49
C GLY A 145 -11.69 20.25 2.73
N LYS A 146 -12.70 20.64 1.93
CA LYS A 146 -13.45 19.67 1.10
C LYS A 146 -12.60 19.23 -0.10
N ILE A 147 -12.66 17.95 -0.43
CA ILE A 147 -11.96 17.44 -1.61
C ILE A 147 -12.72 17.80 -2.87
N VAL A 148 -12.02 18.34 -3.86
CA VAL A 148 -12.57 18.65 -5.19
C VAL A 148 -12.78 17.36 -5.96
N ASN A 149 -14.03 17.03 -6.33
CA ASN A 149 -14.40 15.76 -6.94
C ASN A 149 -13.55 15.38 -8.16
N SER A 150 -13.27 16.32 -9.06
CA SER A 150 -12.43 16.12 -10.24
C SER A 150 -10.94 15.87 -9.91
N ARG A 151 -10.53 16.06 -8.67
CA ARG A 151 -9.16 15.89 -8.15
C ARG A 151 -9.06 14.78 -7.10
N TYR A 152 -10.12 14.01 -6.92
CA TYR A 152 -10.17 12.96 -5.90
C TYR A 152 -9.10 11.89 -6.11
N ASP A 153 -8.79 11.54 -7.37
CA ASP A 153 -7.72 10.58 -7.69
C ASP A 153 -6.34 11.10 -7.26
N LYS A 154 -6.08 12.40 -7.44
CA LYS A 154 -4.85 13.01 -6.96
C LYS A 154 -4.75 13.00 -5.43
N PHE A 155 -5.86 13.25 -4.75
CA PHE A 155 -5.93 13.11 -3.29
C PHE A 155 -5.63 11.69 -2.84
N ARG A 156 -6.21 10.67 -3.52
CA ARG A 156 -5.92 9.25 -3.24
C ARG A 156 -4.44 8.91 -3.47
N GLN A 157 -3.86 9.38 -4.57
CA GLN A 157 -2.45 9.17 -4.89
C GLN A 157 -1.52 9.74 -3.80
N ILE A 158 -1.78 10.96 -3.33
CA ILE A 158 -1.01 11.60 -2.26
C ILE A 158 -1.10 10.77 -0.97
N ASN A 159 -2.31 10.39 -0.57
CA ASN A 159 -2.50 9.58 0.63
C ASN A 159 -1.85 8.19 0.50
N ARG A 160 -1.90 7.58 -0.69
CA ARG A 160 -1.23 6.30 -0.93
C ARG A 160 0.28 6.39 -0.78
N PHE A 161 0.88 7.48 -1.26
CA PHE A 161 2.30 7.75 -1.04
C PHE A 161 2.63 7.89 0.46
N LEU A 162 1.80 8.61 1.20
CA LEU A 162 1.97 8.74 2.65
C LEU A 162 1.79 7.42 3.40
N GLU A 163 0.92 6.51 2.94
CA GLU A 163 0.81 5.15 3.48
C GLU A 163 2.15 4.41 3.36
N PHE A 164 2.86 4.50 2.21
CA PHE A 164 4.18 3.88 2.06
C PHE A 164 5.24 4.50 2.98
N ILE A 165 5.19 5.81 3.23
CA ILE A 165 6.06 6.45 4.20
C ILE A 165 5.70 5.98 5.61
N GLN A 166 4.42 5.87 5.95
CA GLN A 166 3.95 5.39 7.25
C GLN A 166 4.43 3.97 7.55
N ASP A 167 4.48 3.11 6.54
CA ASP A 167 4.94 1.72 6.69
C ASP A 167 6.42 1.62 7.10
N VAL A 168 7.24 2.63 6.75
CA VAL A 168 8.70 2.64 6.98
C VAL A 168 9.16 3.71 7.98
N VAL A 169 8.23 4.45 8.56
CA VAL A 169 8.59 5.55 9.47
C VAL A 169 9.33 5.07 10.73
N GLU A 170 9.06 3.85 11.17
CA GLU A 170 9.73 3.25 12.32
C GLU A 170 11.17 2.80 12.02
N ASP A 171 11.53 2.63 10.75
CA ASP A 171 12.87 2.27 10.29
C ASP A 171 13.79 3.50 10.16
N LEU A 172 13.22 4.70 10.27
CA LEU A 172 14.01 5.94 10.27
C LEU A 172 14.72 6.16 11.61
N PRO A 173 15.97 6.67 11.61
CA PRO A 173 16.68 7.02 12.82
C PRO A 173 15.90 8.00 13.69
N LYS A 174 16.02 7.89 15.02
CA LYS A 174 15.32 8.74 15.99
C LYS A 174 16.32 9.60 16.78
N GLY A 175 15.83 10.73 17.33
CA GLY A 175 16.59 11.56 18.25
C GLY A 175 17.61 12.52 17.60
N ARG A 176 17.58 12.69 16.28
CA ARG A 176 18.38 13.69 15.54
C ARG A 176 17.63 14.20 14.31
N GLU A 177 18.15 15.26 13.71
CA GLU A 177 17.67 15.72 12.41
C GLU A 177 17.93 14.68 11.33
N LEU A 178 16.93 14.38 10.51
CA LEU A 178 17.00 13.48 9.36
C LEU A 178 17.16 14.28 8.07
N THR A 179 18.03 13.83 7.19
CA THR A 179 18.16 14.37 5.84
C THR A 179 17.42 13.48 4.85
N ILE A 180 16.49 14.08 4.10
CA ILE A 180 15.71 13.41 3.07
C ILE A 180 15.99 14.08 1.74
N ILE A 181 16.20 13.30 0.67
CA ILE A 181 16.35 13.81 -0.70
C ILE A 181 15.25 13.24 -1.58
N ASP A 182 14.66 14.11 -2.39
CA ASP A 182 13.72 13.76 -3.46
C ASP A 182 14.31 14.14 -4.82
N PHE A 183 14.70 13.12 -5.59
CA PHE A 183 15.27 13.26 -6.92
C PHE A 183 14.18 13.29 -8.00
N GLY A 184 14.24 14.30 -8.88
CA GLY A 184 13.20 14.54 -9.87
C GLY A 184 11.90 15.01 -9.23
N CYS A 185 11.98 15.91 -8.26
CA CYS A 185 10.85 16.34 -7.45
C CYS A 185 9.72 17.01 -8.24
N GLY A 186 10.00 17.51 -9.46
CA GLY A 186 9.02 18.17 -10.31
C GLY A 186 8.29 19.30 -9.56
N LYS A 187 6.96 19.37 -9.67
CA LYS A 187 6.14 20.35 -8.93
C LYS A 187 6.03 20.05 -7.43
N SER A 188 6.73 19.06 -6.93
CA SER A 188 6.99 18.75 -5.52
C SER A 188 5.77 18.52 -4.63
N TYR A 189 4.59 18.25 -5.18
CA TYR A 189 3.39 18.06 -4.35
C TYR A 189 3.50 16.83 -3.42
N LEU A 190 4.21 15.78 -3.82
CA LEU A 190 4.48 14.62 -2.97
C LEU A 190 5.58 14.94 -1.95
N THR A 191 6.57 15.74 -2.32
CA THR A 191 7.62 16.24 -1.41
C THR A 191 7.02 17.11 -0.31
N PHE A 192 6.09 18.02 -0.67
CA PHE A 192 5.33 18.82 0.31
C PHE A 192 4.47 17.94 1.22
N ALA A 193 3.80 16.93 0.64
CA ALA A 193 3.00 15.98 1.43
C ALA A 193 3.86 15.20 2.43
N MET A 194 5.03 14.72 2.01
CA MET A 194 5.99 14.02 2.86
C MET A 194 6.48 14.93 4.00
N TYR A 195 6.88 16.16 3.69
CA TYR A 195 7.30 17.13 4.71
C TYR A 195 6.18 17.40 5.71
N HIS A 196 4.98 17.70 5.24
CA HIS A 196 3.81 17.93 6.09
C HIS A 196 3.55 16.74 7.02
N TYR A 197 3.55 15.53 6.46
CA TYR A 197 3.32 14.32 7.25
C TYR A 197 4.41 14.09 8.32
N LEU A 198 5.67 14.10 7.92
CA LEU A 198 6.76 13.79 8.82
C LEU A 198 7.01 14.92 9.84
N LYS A 199 7.06 16.19 9.38
CA LYS A 199 7.38 17.34 10.25
C LYS A 199 6.16 17.79 11.03
N VAL A 200 5.04 18.09 10.34
CA VAL A 200 3.89 18.74 10.98
C VAL A 200 3.04 17.72 11.75
N MET A 201 2.73 16.57 11.14
CA MET A 201 1.83 15.60 11.78
C MET A 201 2.55 14.65 12.73
N LYS A 202 3.79 14.23 12.42
CA LYS A 202 4.55 13.25 13.23
C LYS A 202 5.62 13.88 14.13
N GLY A 203 5.98 15.15 13.94
CA GLY A 203 6.92 15.87 14.77
C GLY A 203 8.38 15.47 14.58
N PHE A 204 8.74 14.81 13.47
CA PHE A 204 10.13 14.49 13.17
C PHE A 204 10.93 15.78 12.91
N ASP A 205 12.18 15.79 13.38
CA ASP A 205 13.12 16.82 12.95
C ASP A 205 13.74 16.41 11.62
N ILE A 206 13.32 17.08 10.53
CA ILE A 206 13.72 16.73 9.17
C ILE A 206 14.19 17.94 8.39
N ARG A 207 15.16 17.70 7.50
CA ARG A 207 15.56 18.58 6.40
C ARG A 207 15.29 17.86 5.09
N VAL A 208 14.55 18.49 4.18
CA VAL A 208 14.20 17.92 2.88
C VAL A 208 14.86 18.72 1.76
N ILE A 209 15.52 18.02 0.84
CA ILE A 209 16.16 18.57 -0.34
C ILE A 209 15.48 18.00 -1.58
N GLY A 210 14.83 18.86 -2.37
CA GLY A 210 14.27 18.50 -3.67
C GLY A 210 15.22 18.91 -4.80
N LEU A 211 15.49 17.98 -5.73
CA LEU A 211 16.28 18.24 -6.92
C LEU A 211 15.44 18.05 -8.18
N ASP A 212 15.59 18.98 -9.13
CA ASP A 212 15.05 18.84 -10.49
C ASP A 212 15.98 19.59 -11.47
N LEU A 213 15.89 19.24 -12.75
CA LEU A 213 16.70 19.89 -13.80
C LEU A 213 16.13 21.23 -14.23
N LYS A 214 14.85 21.50 -13.95
CA LYS A 214 14.11 22.66 -14.47
C LYS A 214 14.15 23.82 -13.47
N GLU A 215 14.84 24.89 -13.83
CA GLU A 215 15.01 26.07 -12.98
C GLU A 215 13.67 26.75 -12.62
N ASP A 216 12.74 26.87 -13.59
CA ASP A 216 11.42 27.44 -13.38
C ASP A 216 10.58 26.66 -12.35
N VAL A 217 10.69 25.33 -12.39
CA VAL A 217 10.03 24.45 -11.42
C VAL A 217 10.63 24.63 -10.03
N ILE A 218 11.96 24.70 -9.92
CA ILE A 218 12.67 24.91 -8.66
C ILE A 218 12.35 26.28 -8.05
N ALA A 219 12.33 27.34 -8.85
CA ALA A 219 11.93 28.67 -8.40
C ALA A 219 10.51 28.65 -7.81
N TYR A 220 9.55 28.07 -8.53
CA TYR A 220 8.18 27.92 -8.07
C TYR A 220 8.07 27.10 -6.76
N CYS A 221 8.80 26.00 -6.63
CA CYS A 221 8.80 25.21 -5.39
C CYS A 221 9.38 25.97 -4.19
N ASN A 222 10.42 26.81 -4.41
CA ASN A 222 10.96 27.66 -3.37
C ASN A 222 9.99 28.77 -2.95
N GLU A 223 9.22 29.35 -3.86
CA GLU A 223 8.13 30.29 -3.50
C GLU A 223 7.06 29.60 -2.64
N LEU A 224 6.64 28.39 -3.02
CA LEU A 224 5.64 27.66 -2.28
C LEU A 224 6.11 27.24 -0.88
N LYS A 225 7.37 26.82 -0.70
CA LYS A 225 7.88 26.47 0.62
C LYS A 225 7.86 27.65 1.59
N GLU A 226 8.22 28.86 1.12
CA GLU A 226 8.15 30.10 1.92
C GLU A 226 6.69 30.40 2.29
N LYS A 227 5.77 30.31 1.30
CA LYS A 227 4.33 30.51 1.53
C LYS A 227 3.76 29.58 2.60
N TYR A 228 4.26 28.31 2.69
CA TYR A 228 3.76 27.32 3.66
C TYR A 228 4.53 27.36 4.99
N GLY A 229 5.58 28.17 5.11
CA GLY A 229 6.45 28.19 6.29
C GLY A 229 7.25 26.89 6.47
N TYR A 230 7.63 26.21 5.36
CA TYR A 230 8.39 24.98 5.41
C TYR A 230 9.89 25.28 5.35
N GLU A 231 10.41 25.89 6.41
CA GLU A 231 11.77 26.46 6.49
C GLU A 231 12.89 25.42 6.24
N LYS A 232 12.69 24.16 6.65
CA LYS A 232 13.67 23.08 6.48
C LYS A 232 13.54 22.32 5.15
N MET A 233 12.88 22.92 4.15
CA MET A 233 12.90 22.46 2.77
C MET A 233 13.80 23.34 1.92
N THR A 234 14.51 22.73 0.99
CA THR A 234 15.34 23.43 0.00
C THR A 234 15.13 22.77 -1.35
N PHE A 235 14.88 23.58 -2.37
CA PHE A 235 14.82 23.09 -3.75
C PHE A 235 15.98 23.66 -4.53
N THR A 236 16.71 22.81 -5.26
CA THR A 236 17.89 23.22 -6.03
C THR A 236 17.90 22.56 -7.41
N THR A 237 18.37 23.29 -8.39
CA THR A 237 18.59 22.78 -9.73
C THR A 237 19.82 21.88 -9.73
N GLY A 238 19.72 20.67 -10.27
CA GLY A 238 20.84 19.76 -10.33
C GLY A 238 20.51 18.41 -10.95
N ASP A 239 21.54 17.80 -11.51
CA ASP A 239 21.49 16.43 -12.00
C ASP A 239 21.83 15.43 -10.89
N VAL A 240 21.09 14.31 -10.85
CA VAL A 240 21.25 13.26 -9.85
C VAL A 240 22.67 12.70 -9.83
N ALA A 241 23.26 12.42 -11.01
CA ALA A 241 24.57 11.77 -11.11
C ALA A 241 25.70 12.65 -10.55
N SER A 242 25.62 13.97 -10.79
CA SER A 242 26.65 14.93 -10.39
C SER A 242 26.44 15.55 -8.99
N TYR A 243 25.28 15.33 -8.35
CA TYR A 243 24.99 15.95 -7.06
C TYR A 243 25.90 15.46 -5.92
N THR A 244 26.55 16.41 -5.23
CA THR A 244 27.48 16.16 -4.13
C THR A 244 27.19 16.99 -2.87
N GLY A 245 26.01 17.60 -2.80
CA GLY A 245 25.66 18.57 -1.74
C GLY A 245 25.48 17.96 -0.33
N VAL A 246 25.58 16.62 -0.18
CA VAL A 246 25.47 15.93 1.08
C VAL A 246 26.42 14.73 1.15
N ASN A 247 26.78 14.32 2.37
CA ASN A 247 27.66 13.16 2.62
C ASN A 247 26.88 11.96 3.19
N ALA A 248 25.71 12.18 3.76
CA ALA A 248 24.85 11.15 4.32
C ALA A 248 23.39 11.57 4.19
N VAL A 249 22.51 10.60 3.96
CA VAL A 249 21.07 10.79 3.80
C VAL A 249 20.33 9.67 4.52
N ASP A 250 19.24 9.99 5.19
CA ASP A 250 18.44 8.99 5.91
C ASP A 250 17.37 8.35 5.06
N MET A 251 16.81 9.12 4.12
CA MET A 251 15.79 8.63 3.19
C MET A 251 16.00 9.25 1.81
N VAL A 252 15.94 8.40 0.79
CA VAL A 252 15.93 8.81 -0.61
C VAL A 252 14.58 8.49 -1.23
N VAL A 253 13.98 9.49 -1.85
CA VAL A 253 12.76 9.37 -2.64
C VAL A 253 13.10 9.71 -4.09
N THR A 254 12.59 8.93 -5.03
CA THR A 254 12.71 9.21 -6.46
C THR A 254 11.45 8.71 -7.18
N LEU A 255 10.56 9.63 -7.49
CA LEU A 255 9.25 9.27 -8.06
C LEU A 255 9.18 9.54 -9.57
N HIS A 256 10.10 10.34 -10.11
CA HIS A 256 10.08 10.77 -11.51
C HIS A 256 11.48 10.83 -12.16
N ALA A 257 12.48 10.15 -11.61
CA ALA A 257 13.76 9.98 -12.29
C ALA A 257 13.59 8.97 -13.44
N CYS A 258 13.82 9.44 -14.67
CA CYS A 258 13.61 8.63 -15.87
C CYS A 258 14.83 7.77 -16.19
N ASP A 259 14.56 6.52 -16.61
CA ASP A 259 15.54 5.58 -17.15
C ASP A 259 16.75 5.39 -16.22
N THR A 260 17.97 5.58 -16.71
CA THR A 260 19.22 5.43 -15.92
C THR A 260 19.38 6.45 -14.80
N ALA A 261 18.67 7.58 -14.82
CA ALA A 261 18.67 8.52 -13.69
C ALA A 261 18.17 7.85 -12.38
N THR A 262 17.24 6.87 -12.50
CA THR A 262 16.86 6.04 -11.35
C THR A 262 18.05 5.27 -10.80
N ASP A 263 18.89 4.70 -11.65
CA ASP A 263 20.06 3.89 -11.25
C ASP A 263 21.07 4.74 -10.47
N TYR A 264 21.35 5.97 -10.93
CA TYR A 264 22.19 6.92 -10.20
C TYR A 264 21.57 7.34 -8.86
N ALA A 265 20.25 7.51 -8.79
CA ALA A 265 19.56 7.82 -7.53
C ALA A 265 19.71 6.67 -6.51
N LEU A 266 19.57 5.43 -6.97
CA LEU A 266 19.74 4.25 -6.13
C LEU A 266 21.20 4.08 -5.68
N GLU A 267 22.17 4.29 -6.57
CA GLU A 267 23.59 4.29 -6.24
C GLU A 267 23.93 5.34 -5.17
N LYS A 268 23.48 6.58 -5.34
CA LYS A 268 23.64 7.64 -4.34
C LYS A 268 23.02 7.25 -3.00
N ALA A 269 21.82 6.69 -3.01
CA ALA A 269 21.14 6.24 -1.80
C ALA A 269 21.96 5.19 -1.05
N VAL A 270 22.53 4.21 -1.77
CA VAL A 270 23.42 3.18 -1.18
C VAL A 270 24.69 3.80 -0.63
N LYS A 271 25.39 4.64 -1.42
CA LYS A 271 26.64 5.30 -1.01
C LYS A 271 26.47 6.23 0.20
N TRP A 272 25.37 6.95 0.28
CA TRP A 272 25.06 7.81 1.45
C TRP A 272 24.52 7.03 2.64
N GLY A 273 24.30 5.73 2.50
CA GLY A 273 23.85 4.86 3.58
C GLY A 273 22.41 5.09 4.01
N ALA A 274 21.54 5.49 3.07
CA ALA A 274 20.14 5.74 3.37
C ALA A 274 19.47 4.57 4.11
N SER A 275 18.74 4.87 5.17
CA SER A 275 17.97 3.86 5.92
C SER A 275 16.76 3.38 5.12
N VAL A 276 16.15 4.29 4.32
CA VAL A 276 14.96 4.01 3.52
C VAL A 276 15.15 4.54 2.09
N ILE A 277 14.73 3.75 1.12
CA ILE A 277 14.68 4.10 -0.30
C ILE A 277 13.26 3.84 -0.80
N LEU A 278 12.63 4.86 -1.43
CA LEU A 278 11.37 4.77 -2.13
C LEU A 278 11.55 5.23 -3.57
N SER A 279 11.50 4.30 -4.52
CA SER A 279 11.72 4.59 -5.94
C SER A 279 10.52 4.15 -6.78
N VAL A 280 9.99 5.06 -7.61
CA VAL A 280 8.94 4.77 -8.58
C VAL A 280 9.47 5.05 -9.99
N PRO A 281 10.09 4.05 -10.63
CA PRO A 281 10.62 4.18 -11.98
C PRO A 281 9.51 4.40 -12.99
N CYS A 282 9.62 5.43 -13.81
CA CYS A 282 8.61 5.73 -14.83
C CYS A 282 9.02 5.33 -16.25
N CYS A 283 10.31 5.14 -16.52
CA CYS A 283 10.86 4.79 -17.84
C CYS A 283 11.99 3.77 -17.68
N GLN A 284 12.07 2.80 -18.59
CA GLN A 284 13.07 1.74 -18.59
C GLN A 284 13.49 1.45 -20.03
N HIS A 285 14.09 2.44 -20.72
CA HIS A 285 14.46 2.32 -22.12
C HIS A 285 15.76 1.53 -22.33
N GLU A 286 16.69 1.64 -21.39
CA GLU A 286 18.02 1.02 -21.50
C GLU A 286 17.93 -0.46 -21.85
N LEU A 287 17.25 -1.26 -21.06
CA LEU A 287 17.15 -2.70 -21.29
C LEU A 287 16.33 -3.03 -22.54
N ASN A 288 15.32 -2.25 -22.87
CA ASN A 288 14.54 -2.48 -24.08
C ASN A 288 15.39 -2.42 -25.35
N TYR A 289 16.39 -1.55 -25.40
CA TYR A 289 17.35 -1.50 -26.53
C TYR A 289 18.35 -2.68 -26.51
N GLN A 290 18.83 -3.05 -25.33
CA GLN A 290 19.87 -4.08 -25.18
C GLN A 290 19.33 -5.51 -25.32
N MET A 291 18.12 -5.81 -24.81
CA MET A 291 17.59 -7.16 -24.69
C MET A 291 17.57 -7.94 -26.00
N LYS A 292 18.29 -9.08 -26.00
CA LYS A 292 18.34 -10.06 -27.08
C LYS A 292 18.31 -11.45 -26.46
N ASN A 293 17.40 -12.30 -26.94
CA ASN A 293 17.32 -13.69 -26.51
C ASN A 293 16.61 -14.50 -27.60
N GLN A 294 17.25 -15.55 -28.10
CA GLN A 294 16.75 -16.38 -29.21
C GLN A 294 15.50 -17.17 -28.76
N GLU A 295 15.50 -17.70 -27.56
CA GLU A 295 14.39 -18.50 -27.02
C GLU A 295 13.13 -17.64 -26.85
N LEU A 296 13.27 -16.33 -26.62
CA LEU A 296 12.18 -15.38 -26.46
C LEU A 296 11.86 -14.56 -27.71
N GLU A 297 12.48 -14.85 -28.85
CA GLU A 297 12.28 -14.09 -30.09
C GLU A 297 10.82 -14.06 -30.53
N ALA A 298 10.10 -15.19 -30.34
CA ALA A 298 8.68 -15.27 -30.62
C ALA A 298 7.82 -14.21 -29.87
N VAL A 299 8.31 -13.72 -28.72
CA VAL A 299 7.69 -12.67 -27.89
C VAL A 299 8.30 -11.31 -28.20
N PHE A 300 9.62 -11.22 -28.30
CA PHE A 300 10.36 -9.96 -28.49
C PHE A 300 10.16 -9.31 -29.87
N LYS A 301 9.73 -10.08 -30.87
CA LYS A 301 9.29 -9.53 -32.17
C LYS A 301 8.11 -8.54 -32.03
N TYR A 302 7.34 -8.62 -30.95
CA TYR A 302 6.28 -7.68 -30.63
C TYR A 302 6.81 -6.57 -29.72
N GLY A 303 7.11 -5.39 -30.26
CA GLY A 303 7.76 -4.30 -29.53
C GLY A 303 7.08 -3.91 -28.23
N LEU A 304 5.74 -3.91 -28.18
CA LEU A 304 4.97 -3.65 -26.96
C LEU A 304 5.25 -4.68 -25.85
N LEU A 305 5.36 -5.97 -26.20
CA LEU A 305 5.65 -7.02 -25.23
C LEU A 305 7.09 -6.94 -24.75
N LYS A 306 8.04 -6.70 -25.68
CA LYS A 306 9.45 -6.50 -25.35
C LYS A 306 9.63 -5.33 -24.39
N GLU A 307 9.00 -4.17 -24.65
CA GLU A 307 9.06 -2.97 -23.79
C GLU A 307 8.54 -3.26 -22.37
N ARG A 308 7.41 -3.93 -22.25
CA ARG A 308 6.85 -4.28 -20.95
C ARG A 308 7.72 -5.26 -20.15
N ILE A 309 8.26 -6.29 -20.82
CA ILE A 309 9.16 -7.25 -20.20
C ILE A 309 10.46 -6.53 -19.77
N ALA A 310 11.03 -5.70 -20.63
CA ALA A 310 12.21 -4.91 -20.31
C ALA A 310 12.01 -4.03 -19.08
N ALA A 311 10.85 -3.38 -18.97
CA ALA A 311 10.52 -2.55 -17.80
C ALA A 311 10.48 -3.37 -16.51
N LEU A 312 9.78 -4.50 -16.51
CA LEU A 312 9.67 -5.37 -15.32
C LEU A 312 11.02 -5.99 -14.94
N VAL A 313 11.82 -6.40 -15.92
CA VAL A 313 13.18 -6.94 -15.70
C VAL A 313 14.09 -5.86 -15.10
N THR A 314 14.06 -4.64 -15.64
CA THR A 314 14.86 -3.52 -15.13
C THR A 314 14.57 -3.28 -13.64
N ASP A 315 13.30 -3.20 -13.28
CA ASP A 315 12.92 -2.93 -11.90
C ASP A 315 13.20 -4.12 -10.96
N GLY A 316 13.08 -5.36 -11.47
CA GLY A 316 13.50 -6.56 -10.75
C GLY A 316 15.02 -6.61 -10.50
N LEU A 317 15.83 -6.22 -11.49
CA LEU A 317 17.29 -6.15 -11.35
C LEU A 317 17.74 -5.03 -10.41
N ARG A 318 17.04 -3.88 -10.38
CA ARG A 318 17.25 -2.81 -9.40
C ARG A 318 16.98 -3.30 -7.99
N ALA A 319 15.86 -4.01 -7.79
CA ALA A 319 15.51 -4.59 -6.50
C ALA A 319 16.55 -5.62 -6.03
N GLU A 320 16.99 -6.53 -6.88
CA GLU A 320 18.03 -7.51 -6.58
C GLU A 320 19.36 -6.83 -6.20
N MET A 321 19.78 -5.78 -6.93
CA MET A 321 21.00 -5.03 -6.59
C MET A 321 20.91 -4.36 -5.22
N LEU A 322 19.77 -3.75 -4.85
CA LEU A 322 19.57 -3.20 -3.53
C LEU A 322 19.66 -4.28 -2.44
N GLU A 323 19.11 -5.48 -2.70
CA GLU A 323 19.25 -6.61 -1.76
C GLU A 323 20.70 -7.00 -1.53
N GLN A 324 21.52 -7.01 -2.58
CA GLN A 324 22.96 -7.29 -2.48
C GLN A 324 23.72 -6.17 -1.77
N CYS A 325 23.22 -4.93 -1.83
CA CYS A 325 23.75 -3.77 -1.11
C CYS A 325 23.25 -3.64 0.34
N GLY A 326 22.56 -4.66 0.87
CA GLY A 326 22.18 -4.73 2.28
C GLY A 326 20.79 -4.15 2.60
N TYR A 327 19.88 -4.10 1.65
CA TYR A 327 18.50 -3.70 1.88
C TYR A 327 17.54 -4.89 1.89
N ASP A 328 16.49 -4.82 2.71
CA ASP A 328 15.27 -5.62 2.53
C ASP A 328 14.39 -4.90 1.52
N THR A 329 14.18 -5.55 0.36
CA THR A 329 13.54 -4.91 -0.78
C THR A 329 12.18 -5.50 -1.05
N GLN A 330 11.22 -4.64 -1.39
CA GLN A 330 9.87 -5.02 -1.80
C GLN A 330 9.52 -4.28 -3.08
N VAL A 331 8.89 -5.01 -4.00
CA VAL A 331 8.31 -4.46 -5.22
C VAL A 331 6.81 -4.44 -5.03
N LEU A 332 6.22 -3.24 -5.03
CA LEU A 332 4.83 -2.98 -4.64
C LEU A 332 4.10 -2.22 -5.74
N GLU A 333 2.78 -2.30 -5.76
CA GLU A 333 1.93 -1.46 -6.59
C GLU A 333 1.76 -0.08 -5.94
N PHE A 334 2.19 0.98 -6.65
CA PHE A 334 2.14 2.36 -6.15
C PHE A 334 0.74 2.97 -6.25
N ILE A 335 0.15 2.92 -7.43
CA ILE A 335 -1.21 3.38 -7.73
C ILE A 335 -1.93 2.34 -8.57
N ASP A 336 -3.27 2.41 -8.64
CA ASP A 336 -4.06 1.46 -9.42
C ASP A 336 -3.67 1.48 -10.91
N MET A 337 -3.58 0.31 -11.53
CA MET A 337 -3.22 0.15 -12.96
C MET A 337 -4.16 0.89 -13.92
N GLU A 338 -5.37 1.23 -13.48
CA GLU A 338 -6.32 2.05 -14.25
C GLU A 338 -5.77 3.43 -14.62
N HIS A 339 -4.81 3.94 -13.84
CA HIS A 339 -4.22 5.27 -14.06
C HIS A 339 -2.93 5.23 -14.88
N THR A 340 -2.12 4.20 -14.74
CA THR A 340 -0.88 4.00 -15.51
C THR A 340 -0.38 2.56 -15.38
N PRO A 341 0.13 1.95 -16.47
CA PRO A 341 0.81 0.66 -16.39
C PRO A 341 2.19 0.74 -15.71
N LYS A 342 2.73 1.95 -15.50
CA LYS A 342 4.03 2.21 -14.85
C LYS A 342 3.79 2.63 -13.41
N ASN A 343 3.42 1.65 -12.58
CA ASN A 343 2.93 1.87 -11.23
C ASN A 343 3.71 1.08 -10.15
N ILE A 344 4.94 0.69 -10.45
CA ILE A 344 5.79 -0.07 -9.53
C ILE A 344 6.50 0.89 -8.57
N LEU A 345 6.46 0.57 -7.27
CA LEU A 345 7.30 1.13 -6.24
C LEU A 345 8.33 0.08 -5.80
N ILE A 346 9.61 0.43 -5.87
CA ILE A 346 10.69 -0.30 -5.24
C ILE A 346 10.95 0.34 -3.88
N ARG A 347 10.72 -0.41 -2.79
CA ARG A 347 10.96 0.00 -1.42
C ARG A 347 12.14 -0.77 -0.85
N GLY A 348 13.19 -0.09 -0.43
CA GLY A 348 14.35 -0.66 0.25
C GLY A 348 14.43 -0.14 1.68
N VAL A 349 14.57 -1.05 2.65
CA VAL A 349 14.86 -0.72 4.06
C VAL A 349 16.19 -1.33 4.42
N LYS A 350 17.12 -0.51 4.94
CA LYS A 350 18.48 -0.95 5.26
C LYS A 350 18.47 -2.00 6.38
N ARG A 351 19.13 -3.12 6.16
CA ARG A 351 19.23 -4.19 7.17
C ARG A 351 20.18 -3.82 8.29
N SER A 352 19.86 -4.33 9.46
CA SER A 352 20.76 -4.27 10.62
C SER A 352 21.87 -5.33 10.58
N LYS A 353 21.74 -6.39 9.78
CA LYS A 353 22.68 -7.49 9.65
C LYS A 353 23.26 -7.55 8.25
N GLU A 354 24.58 -7.63 8.14
CA GLU A 354 25.27 -7.86 6.88
C GLU A 354 24.92 -9.25 6.31
N ARG A 355 24.75 -9.31 5.01
CA ARG A 355 24.70 -10.58 4.25
C ARG A 355 25.94 -10.70 3.37
N GLN A 356 26.30 -11.95 3.09
CA GLN A 356 27.31 -12.19 2.07
C GLN A 356 26.78 -11.73 0.72
N VAL A 357 27.50 -10.83 0.07
CA VAL A 357 27.18 -10.31 -1.26
C VAL A 357 27.34 -11.43 -2.30
N ASN A 358 26.31 -11.66 -3.11
CA ASN A 358 26.34 -12.63 -4.19
C ASN A 358 25.56 -12.13 -5.41
N PHE A 359 26.27 -11.72 -6.44
CA PHE A 359 25.71 -11.20 -7.68
C PHE A 359 25.33 -12.28 -8.69
N GLU A 360 25.48 -13.56 -8.39
CA GLU A 360 25.27 -14.67 -9.34
C GLU A 360 23.88 -14.64 -9.98
N LYS A 361 22.83 -14.39 -9.22
CA LYS A 361 21.47 -14.32 -9.74
C LYS A 361 21.29 -13.15 -10.72
N PHE A 362 21.84 -11.99 -10.35
CA PHE A 362 21.86 -10.81 -11.21
C PHE A 362 22.61 -11.10 -12.52
N ASP A 363 23.81 -11.65 -12.43
CA ASP A 363 24.65 -11.95 -13.59
C ASP A 363 24.05 -13.00 -14.52
N ASN A 364 23.44 -14.04 -13.96
CA ASN A 364 22.73 -15.06 -14.72
C ASN A 364 21.55 -14.48 -15.50
N CYS A 365 20.77 -13.60 -14.88
CA CYS A 365 19.67 -12.90 -15.54
C CYS A 365 20.18 -12.00 -16.68
N CYS A 366 21.21 -11.19 -16.41
CA CYS A 366 21.83 -10.32 -17.40
C CYS A 366 22.38 -11.11 -18.61
N LYS A 367 23.07 -12.23 -18.33
CA LYS A 367 23.61 -13.13 -19.37
C LYS A 367 22.49 -13.75 -20.22
N ALA A 368 21.43 -14.25 -19.58
CA ALA A 368 20.30 -14.87 -20.27
C ALA A 368 19.58 -13.91 -21.22
N LEU A 369 19.51 -12.62 -20.87
CA LEU A 369 18.82 -11.59 -21.65
C LEU A 369 19.76 -10.77 -22.54
N GLY A 370 21.09 -11.00 -22.47
CA GLY A 370 22.09 -10.28 -23.25
C GLY A 370 22.18 -8.78 -22.88
N VAL A 371 22.01 -8.43 -21.59
CA VAL A 371 21.96 -7.04 -21.12
C VAL A 371 23.10 -6.70 -20.17
N LYS A 372 23.42 -5.41 -20.09
CA LYS A 372 24.39 -4.83 -19.14
C LYS A 372 23.75 -3.56 -18.56
N PRO A 373 22.89 -3.69 -17.54
CA PRO A 373 22.21 -2.54 -16.96
C PRO A 373 23.18 -1.63 -16.19
N THR A 374 22.95 -0.33 -16.28
CA THR A 374 23.75 0.72 -15.61
C THR A 374 23.84 0.49 -14.11
N ILE A 375 22.78 0.05 -13.43
CA ILE A 375 22.79 -0.24 -12.01
C ILE A 375 23.87 -1.27 -11.62
N GLY A 376 24.12 -2.27 -12.46
CA GLY A 376 25.15 -3.27 -12.24
C GLY A 376 26.57 -2.69 -12.29
N SER A 377 26.83 -1.73 -13.16
CA SER A 377 28.11 -1.04 -13.25
C SER A 377 28.35 -0.10 -12.07
N LEU A 378 27.30 0.52 -11.55
CA LEU A 378 27.37 1.51 -10.46
C LEU A 378 27.53 0.88 -9.07
N LEU A 379 27.00 -0.32 -8.84
CA LEU A 379 26.91 -0.91 -7.49
C LEU A 379 27.77 -2.17 -7.30
N LYS A 380 28.48 -2.65 -8.34
CA LYS A 380 29.45 -3.75 -8.20
C LYS A 380 30.87 -3.28 -7.98
N GLU A 381 31.15 -1.98 -8.21
CA GLU A 381 32.43 -1.34 -7.90
C GLU A 381 32.47 -0.92 -6.41
#